data_52156124e6b8f2070cda17df4fce28a6
#
_entry.id   52156124e6b8f2070cda17df4fce28a6
#
_cell.length_a   1.000
_cell.length_b   1.000
_cell.length_c   1.000
_cell.angle_alpha   90.00
_cell.angle_beta   90.00
_cell.angle_gamma   90.00
#
_symmetry.space_group_name_H-M   'P 1'
#
loop_
_entity.id
_entity.type
_entity.pdbx_description
1 polymer ?
#
loop_
_entity_poly.entity_id
_entity_poly.type
_entity_poly.pdbx_seq_one_letter_code
_entity_poly.pdbx_strand_id
1 'polypeptide(L)'
;MIPLKYRSFYARAAAGLLCLSVLFSPWYGRFTVHAAEEQDILSACHAYQKRLSSVKKEADIAAYGFDIIENQVFSMTVKAFGDVSMIPAMDRTYHRLVLFFTDEDGNTVYSTDQLETNNQVRGELRQLNQGISAVSFQDLDGDDKMDILLITSCEKNDSAAGKAYKVGDVLFQNEHGFYRDWRLSDKINRFGMNKSIRFIESFLVDGYSTEFLYTASTLDELKEHGFAVAEELSSWRTFEKLGSLLVVPGTYRMAEYTVFMVYLVNEQGYIVWSFQPMGDYENLYTLKGVACRDIDGDGMKDLAVLARYSYEGKDGEMVLENDYSIYYQKTGGFYPDTELRKQYQSKDDSTMEELVETARAYWGWRQES
;
A
#
# COMPACT_ATOMS: atom_id res chain seq x y z
N MET A 1 -11.68 35.97 8.56
CA MET A 1 -12.94 36.35 7.84
C MET A 1 -12.54 36.92 6.52
N ILE A 2 -12.41 36.11 5.45
CA ILE A 2 -12.16 36.57 4.06
C ILE A 2 -13.18 35.79 3.21
N PRO A 3 -13.97 36.47 2.36
CA PRO A 3 -15.18 35.87 1.79
C PRO A 3 -14.91 34.95 0.60
N LEU A 4 -15.65 33.86 0.59
CA LEU A 4 -15.87 32.97 -0.55
C LEU A 4 -16.47 33.75 -1.75
N LYS A 5 -15.65 33.96 -2.79
CA LYS A 5 -16.11 34.23 -4.17
C LYS A 5 -14.96 34.00 -5.14
N TYR A 6 -14.75 32.75 -5.57
CA TYR A 6 -14.06 32.39 -6.83
C TYR A 6 -14.20 30.88 -7.03
N ARG A 7 -15.42 30.46 -7.33
CA ARG A 7 -15.70 29.12 -7.91
C ARG A 7 -16.70 29.37 -9.04
N SER A 8 -16.21 29.40 -10.27
CA SER A 8 -16.96 29.07 -11.50
C SER A 8 -16.43 29.76 -12.75
N PHE A 9 -15.12 29.73 -13.04
CA PHE A 9 -14.64 30.27 -14.33
C PHE A 9 -13.65 29.38 -15.12
N TYR A 10 -13.24 28.22 -14.59
CA TYR A 10 -12.28 27.37 -15.32
C TYR A 10 -12.84 26.10 -15.99
N ALA A 11 -14.14 25.87 -15.90
CA ALA A 11 -14.76 24.67 -16.50
C ALA A 11 -15.36 24.90 -17.91
N ARG A 12 -15.30 26.09 -18.48
CA ARG A 12 -15.92 26.40 -19.81
C ARG A 12 -14.96 26.88 -20.90
N ALA A 13 -13.67 27.03 -20.61
CA ALA A 13 -12.69 27.51 -21.61
C ALA A 13 -11.88 26.38 -22.30
N ALA A 14 -11.97 25.13 -21.87
CA ALA A 14 -11.22 24.02 -22.46
C ALA A 14 -11.97 23.27 -23.58
N ALA A 15 -13.24 23.52 -23.80
CA ALA A 15 -14.05 22.83 -24.83
C ALA A 15 -14.12 23.57 -26.18
N GLY A 16 -13.56 24.75 -26.32
CA GLY A 16 -13.74 25.60 -27.49
C GLY A 16 -12.56 25.71 -28.46
N LEU A 17 -11.41 25.13 -28.19
CA LEU A 17 -10.18 25.33 -29.00
C LEU A 17 -9.60 24.08 -29.66
N LEU A 18 -10.32 22.97 -29.67
CA LEU A 18 -9.89 21.70 -30.29
C LEU A 18 -10.60 21.34 -31.61
N CYS A 19 -11.39 22.25 -32.20
CA CYS A 19 -12.15 21.96 -33.43
C CYS A 19 -11.59 22.57 -34.72
N LEU A 20 -10.41 23.19 -34.76
CA LEU A 20 -9.95 23.91 -35.97
C LEU A 20 -8.56 23.55 -36.49
N SER A 21 -7.96 22.42 -36.11
CA SER A 21 -6.66 21.97 -36.67
C SER A 21 -6.61 20.52 -37.17
N VAL A 22 -7.75 19.93 -37.56
CA VAL A 22 -7.83 18.53 -38.06
C VAL A 22 -8.19 18.49 -39.53
N LEU A 23 -7.52 19.26 -40.36
CA LEU A 23 -7.51 19.04 -41.81
C LEU A 23 -6.06 18.96 -42.26
N PHE A 24 -5.69 17.74 -42.73
CA PHE A 24 -4.40 17.32 -43.28
C PHE A 24 -3.36 16.73 -42.30
N SER A 25 -3.58 15.43 -41.97
CA SER A 25 -2.45 14.56 -41.59
C SER A 25 -2.90 13.09 -41.58
N PRO A 26 -2.03 12.12 -41.95
CA PRO A 26 -2.32 10.67 -41.97
C PRO A 26 -2.54 10.01 -40.60
N TRP A 27 -2.96 10.78 -39.59
CA TRP A 27 -3.18 10.35 -38.21
C TRP A 27 -4.63 9.93 -37.90
N TYR A 28 -5.52 9.91 -38.90
CA TYR A 28 -6.93 9.53 -38.72
C TYR A 28 -7.16 8.13 -38.12
N GLY A 29 -6.22 7.20 -38.31
CA GLY A 29 -6.36 5.85 -37.81
C GLY A 29 -6.15 5.69 -36.29
N ARG A 30 -5.35 6.58 -35.66
CA ARG A 30 -5.08 6.49 -34.21
C ARG A 30 -6.16 7.13 -33.33
N PHE A 31 -6.80 8.19 -33.79
CA PHE A 31 -7.89 8.84 -33.05
C PHE A 31 -9.18 8.01 -33.02
N THR A 32 -9.46 7.23 -34.06
CA THR A 32 -10.63 6.34 -34.11
C THR A 32 -10.46 5.12 -33.19
N VAL A 33 -9.22 4.62 -33.01
CA VAL A 33 -8.94 3.52 -32.08
C VAL A 33 -9.11 3.98 -30.62
N HIS A 34 -8.57 5.15 -30.23
CA HIS A 34 -8.75 5.69 -28.88
C HIS A 34 -10.21 6.02 -28.56
N ALA A 35 -10.96 6.59 -29.50
CA ALA A 35 -12.39 6.89 -29.30
C ALA A 35 -13.24 5.62 -29.19
N ALA A 36 -12.89 4.54 -29.89
CA ALA A 36 -13.55 3.25 -29.77
C ALA A 36 -13.25 2.57 -28.43
N GLU A 37 -11.98 2.62 -27.97
CA GLU A 37 -11.58 2.11 -26.65
C GLU A 37 -12.24 2.88 -25.51
N GLU A 38 -12.31 4.22 -25.56
CA GLU A 38 -13.04 5.03 -24.58
C GLU A 38 -14.54 4.71 -24.54
N GLN A 39 -15.16 4.47 -25.70
CA GLN A 39 -16.57 4.13 -25.79
C GLN A 39 -16.86 2.72 -25.25
N ASP A 40 -15.93 1.78 -25.42
CA ASP A 40 -16.00 0.44 -24.83
C ASP A 40 -15.83 0.49 -23.29
N ILE A 41 -14.90 1.30 -22.77
CA ILE A 41 -14.71 1.49 -21.33
C ILE A 41 -15.96 2.10 -20.70
N LEU A 42 -16.52 3.16 -21.29
CA LEU A 42 -17.73 3.80 -20.77
C LEU A 42 -18.93 2.85 -20.78
N SER A 43 -19.09 2.04 -21.83
CA SER A 43 -20.17 1.06 -21.90
C SER A 43 -20.02 -0.05 -20.87
N ALA A 44 -18.79 -0.50 -20.62
CA ALA A 44 -18.46 -1.47 -19.57
C ALA A 44 -18.74 -0.90 -18.16
N CYS A 45 -18.36 0.36 -17.89
CA CYS A 45 -18.69 1.05 -16.65
C CYS A 45 -20.20 1.16 -16.43
N HIS A 46 -20.95 1.54 -17.46
CA HIS A 46 -22.41 1.62 -17.38
C HIS A 46 -23.06 0.24 -17.14
N ALA A 47 -22.58 -0.81 -17.82
CA ALA A 47 -23.06 -2.17 -17.62
C ALA A 47 -22.79 -2.66 -16.19
N TYR A 48 -21.62 -2.37 -15.64
CA TYR A 48 -21.26 -2.68 -14.26
C TYR A 48 -22.17 -1.94 -13.27
N GLN A 49 -22.33 -0.62 -13.41
CA GLN A 49 -23.19 0.18 -12.53
C GLN A 49 -24.65 -0.27 -12.59
N LYS A 50 -25.13 -0.66 -13.77
CA LYS A 50 -26.46 -1.22 -13.94
C LYS A 50 -26.61 -2.55 -13.19
N ARG A 51 -25.63 -3.45 -13.27
CA ARG A 51 -25.64 -4.72 -12.49
C ARG A 51 -25.66 -4.45 -11.00
N LEU A 52 -24.78 -3.58 -10.49
CA LEU A 52 -24.67 -3.22 -9.09
C LEU A 52 -26.00 -2.64 -8.57
N SER A 53 -26.58 -1.70 -9.30
CA SER A 53 -27.86 -1.09 -8.92
C SER A 53 -29.10 -2.02 -9.05
N SER A 54 -28.94 -3.16 -9.73
CA SER A 54 -30.01 -4.16 -9.88
C SER A 54 -30.08 -5.15 -8.74
N VAL A 55 -29.06 -5.22 -7.88
CA VAL A 55 -29.08 -6.03 -6.66
C VAL A 55 -30.02 -5.37 -5.65
N LYS A 56 -31.19 -5.96 -5.46
CA LYS A 56 -32.23 -5.44 -4.53
C LYS A 56 -32.39 -6.30 -3.29
N LYS A 57 -31.91 -7.53 -3.34
CA LYS A 57 -31.95 -8.47 -2.20
C LYS A 57 -30.62 -9.23 -2.12
N GLU A 58 -30.34 -9.75 -0.95
CA GLU A 58 -29.18 -10.62 -0.72
C GLU A 58 -29.13 -11.78 -1.74
N ALA A 59 -30.26 -12.42 -2.00
CA ALA A 59 -30.38 -13.50 -2.98
C ALA A 59 -30.00 -13.08 -4.42
N ASP A 60 -30.05 -11.81 -4.73
CA ASP A 60 -29.72 -11.28 -6.05
C ASP A 60 -28.19 -11.12 -6.25
N ILE A 61 -27.40 -11.02 -5.16
CA ILE A 61 -25.97 -10.74 -5.20
C ILE A 61 -25.26 -11.71 -6.17
N ALA A 62 -25.43 -13.02 -5.91
CA ALA A 62 -24.82 -14.05 -6.77
C ALA A 62 -25.41 -14.09 -8.18
N ALA A 63 -26.72 -13.83 -8.32
CA ALA A 63 -27.41 -13.84 -9.61
C ALA A 63 -26.93 -12.72 -10.56
N TYR A 64 -26.54 -11.57 -10.01
CA TYR A 64 -25.96 -10.47 -10.78
C TYR A 64 -24.44 -10.52 -10.92
N GLY A 65 -23.80 -11.65 -10.55
CA GLY A 65 -22.38 -11.91 -10.84
C GLY A 65 -21.42 -11.39 -9.79
N PHE A 66 -21.85 -11.33 -8.52
CA PHE A 66 -21.02 -11.04 -7.38
C PHE A 66 -20.88 -12.29 -6.49
N ASP A 67 -19.68 -12.73 -6.20
CA ASP A 67 -19.41 -13.86 -5.31
C ASP A 67 -19.28 -13.38 -3.89
N ILE A 68 -20.19 -13.82 -3.01
CA ILE A 68 -20.18 -13.47 -1.60
C ILE A 68 -18.97 -14.11 -0.93
N ILE A 69 -18.28 -13.36 -0.08
CA ILE A 69 -17.23 -13.86 0.79
C ILE A 69 -17.89 -14.41 2.06
N GLU A 70 -18.35 -15.67 2.01
CA GLU A 70 -19.30 -16.26 2.93
C GLU A 70 -18.93 -16.18 4.42
N ASN A 71 -17.64 -16.26 4.74
CA ASN A 71 -17.17 -16.22 6.13
C ASN A 71 -16.90 -14.81 6.65
N GLN A 72 -17.32 -13.79 5.92
CA GLN A 72 -17.01 -12.37 6.21
C GLN A 72 -18.26 -11.49 6.19
N VAL A 73 -19.39 -12.01 6.64
CA VAL A 73 -20.61 -11.23 6.84
C VAL A 73 -20.62 -10.65 8.25
N PHE A 74 -20.88 -9.34 8.38
CA PHE A 74 -20.77 -8.61 9.63
C PHE A 74 -22.05 -7.82 9.93
N SER A 75 -22.54 -7.92 11.15
CA SER A 75 -23.68 -7.10 11.61
C SER A 75 -23.19 -5.76 12.13
N MET A 76 -23.88 -4.68 11.77
CA MET A 76 -23.63 -3.33 12.27
C MET A 76 -24.90 -2.49 12.25
N THR A 77 -24.89 -1.38 13.00
CA THR A 77 -25.97 -0.40 12.98
C THR A 77 -25.56 0.80 12.14
N VAL A 78 -26.35 1.13 11.12
CA VAL A 78 -26.17 2.32 10.27
C VAL A 78 -27.30 3.30 10.57
N LYS A 79 -26.98 4.52 10.93
CA LYS A 79 -27.99 5.53 11.34
C LYS A 79 -29.10 5.75 10.32
N ALA A 80 -28.74 5.68 9.02
CA ALA A 80 -29.68 5.87 7.92
C ALA A 80 -30.59 4.65 7.68
N PHE A 81 -30.15 3.43 8.05
CA PHE A 81 -30.80 2.17 7.65
C PHE A 81 -31.17 1.25 8.81
N GLY A 82 -30.77 1.58 10.05
CA GLY A 82 -30.94 0.70 11.22
C GLY A 82 -29.92 -0.44 11.25
N ASP A 83 -30.33 -1.57 11.81
CA ASP A 83 -29.45 -2.76 11.87
C ASP A 83 -29.37 -3.43 10.50
N VAL A 84 -28.16 -3.65 10.06
CA VAL A 84 -27.85 -4.20 8.75
C VAL A 84 -26.76 -5.25 8.82
N SER A 85 -26.73 -6.13 7.83
CA SER A 85 -25.61 -7.03 7.55
C SER A 85 -24.74 -6.45 6.42
N MET A 86 -23.47 -6.19 6.69
CA MET A 86 -22.48 -5.87 5.68
C MET A 86 -21.99 -7.17 5.04
N ILE A 87 -22.22 -7.34 3.74
CA ILE A 87 -21.91 -8.53 2.95
C ILE A 87 -20.86 -8.15 1.91
N PRO A 88 -19.60 -8.47 2.15
CA PRO A 88 -18.56 -8.32 1.13
C PRO A 88 -18.73 -9.34 0.00
N ALA A 89 -18.61 -8.86 -1.23
CA ALA A 89 -18.67 -9.72 -2.41
C ALA A 89 -17.68 -9.27 -3.48
N MET A 90 -17.19 -10.22 -4.28
CA MET A 90 -16.28 -9.97 -5.38
C MET A 90 -17.02 -9.97 -6.71
N ASP A 91 -16.87 -8.91 -7.51
CA ASP A 91 -17.35 -8.90 -8.89
C ASP A 91 -16.58 -9.89 -9.76
N ARG A 92 -17.27 -10.83 -10.41
CA ARG A 92 -16.67 -11.89 -11.25
C ARG A 92 -15.95 -11.35 -12.48
N THR A 93 -16.36 -10.19 -12.98
CA THR A 93 -15.87 -9.66 -14.25
C THR A 93 -14.66 -8.79 -14.08
N TYR A 94 -14.68 -7.90 -13.07
CA TYR A 94 -13.65 -6.88 -12.87
C TYR A 94 -12.85 -7.09 -11.60
N HIS A 95 -13.14 -8.17 -10.83
CA HIS A 95 -12.48 -8.51 -9.57
C HIS A 95 -12.47 -7.36 -8.55
N ARG A 96 -13.56 -6.56 -8.55
CA ARG A 96 -13.74 -5.47 -7.60
C ARG A 96 -14.42 -5.97 -6.34
N LEU A 97 -13.94 -5.54 -5.19
CA LEU A 97 -14.62 -5.74 -3.92
C LEU A 97 -15.81 -4.79 -3.82
N VAL A 98 -16.97 -5.31 -3.49
CA VAL A 98 -18.21 -4.56 -3.25
C VAL A 98 -18.71 -4.89 -1.86
N LEU A 99 -19.11 -3.88 -1.11
CA LEU A 99 -19.81 -4.04 0.17
C LEU A 99 -21.30 -3.82 -0.07
N PHE A 100 -22.12 -4.85 0.15
CA PHE A 100 -23.57 -4.76 0.18
C PHE A 100 -24.04 -4.65 1.62
N PHE A 101 -25.08 -3.87 1.85
CA PHE A 101 -25.71 -3.74 3.16
C PHE A 101 -27.17 -4.14 3.03
N THR A 102 -27.58 -5.15 3.78
CA THR A 102 -28.94 -5.69 3.75
C THR A 102 -29.62 -5.51 5.10
N ASP A 103 -30.93 -5.18 5.09
CA ASP A 103 -31.75 -5.14 6.27
C ASP A 103 -32.11 -6.56 6.77
N GLU A 104 -32.89 -6.63 7.87
CA GLU A 104 -33.34 -7.91 8.46
C GLU A 104 -34.21 -8.75 7.51
N ASP A 105 -34.89 -8.11 6.54
CA ASP A 105 -35.72 -8.78 5.53
C ASP A 105 -34.86 -9.21 4.30
N GLY A 106 -33.56 -8.98 4.34
CA GLY A 106 -32.62 -9.29 3.26
C GLY A 106 -32.71 -8.35 2.07
N ASN A 107 -33.33 -7.15 2.21
CA ASN A 107 -33.33 -6.16 1.14
C ASN A 107 -32.02 -5.39 1.15
N THR A 108 -31.44 -5.15 -0.02
CA THR A 108 -30.25 -4.31 -0.16
C THR A 108 -30.61 -2.85 0.00
N VAL A 109 -30.21 -2.25 1.11
CA VAL A 109 -30.45 -0.85 1.46
C VAL A 109 -29.35 0.09 0.97
N TYR A 110 -28.13 -0.43 0.87
CA TYR A 110 -26.97 0.33 0.38
C TYR A 110 -25.92 -0.61 -0.25
N SER A 111 -25.12 -0.09 -1.15
CA SER A 111 -23.93 -0.79 -1.66
C SER A 111 -22.85 0.21 -2.07
N THR A 112 -21.60 -0.17 -1.90
CA THR A 112 -20.46 0.64 -2.34
C THR A 112 -19.31 -0.23 -2.85
N ASP A 113 -18.67 0.24 -3.91
CA ASP A 113 -17.41 -0.26 -4.45
C ASP A 113 -16.29 0.80 -4.39
N GLN A 114 -16.60 1.92 -3.72
CA GLN A 114 -15.69 3.06 -3.56
C GLN A 114 -14.64 2.77 -2.49
N LEU A 115 -13.78 1.79 -2.78
CA LEU A 115 -12.73 1.29 -1.91
C LEU A 115 -11.35 1.56 -2.53
N GLU A 116 -10.35 1.85 -1.69
CA GLU A 116 -8.96 2.03 -2.16
C GLU A 116 -8.41 0.74 -2.76
N THR A 117 -8.79 -0.40 -2.22
CA THR A 117 -8.41 -1.70 -2.78
C THR A 117 -8.81 -1.85 -4.25
N ASN A 118 -9.91 -1.23 -4.68
CA ASN A 118 -10.37 -1.24 -6.08
C ASN A 118 -9.60 -0.26 -6.99
N ASN A 119 -8.77 0.62 -6.42
CA ASN A 119 -7.96 1.58 -7.16
C ASN A 119 -6.52 1.11 -7.36
N GLN A 120 -6.16 -0.06 -6.87
CA GLN A 120 -4.81 -0.60 -7.00
C GLN A 120 -4.56 -1.03 -8.45
N VAL A 121 -3.67 -0.31 -9.12
CA VAL A 121 -3.37 -0.53 -10.55
C VAL A 121 -2.58 -1.82 -10.80
N ARG A 122 -1.88 -2.34 -9.78
CA ARG A 122 -0.95 -3.48 -9.89
C ARG A 122 -1.18 -4.58 -8.86
N GLY A 123 -2.36 -4.61 -8.26
CA GLY A 123 -2.70 -5.58 -7.24
C GLY A 123 -4.08 -6.16 -7.44
N GLU A 124 -4.25 -7.41 -7.05
CA GLU A 124 -5.50 -8.11 -6.99
C GLU A 124 -5.73 -8.64 -5.58
N LEU A 125 -6.97 -8.76 -5.17
CA LEU A 125 -7.28 -9.44 -3.92
C LEU A 125 -6.75 -10.87 -3.97
N ARG A 126 -6.01 -11.24 -2.93
CA ARG A 126 -5.25 -12.49 -2.88
C ARG A 126 -6.14 -13.73 -3.08
N GLN A 127 -7.27 -13.76 -2.36
CA GLN A 127 -8.28 -14.81 -2.45
C GLN A 127 -9.62 -14.24 -1.97
N LEU A 128 -10.73 -14.75 -2.46
CA LEU A 128 -12.07 -14.33 -2.04
C LEU A 128 -12.28 -14.46 -0.53
N ASN A 129 -11.90 -15.61 0.05
CA ASN A 129 -12.04 -15.89 1.48
C ASN A 129 -10.98 -15.22 2.38
N GLN A 130 -10.01 -14.54 1.80
CA GLN A 130 -8.95 -13.80 2.49
C GLN A 130 -8.85 -12.36 1.99
N GLY A 131 -9.79 -11.93 1.15
CA GLY A 131 -9.82 -10.57 0.59
C GLY A 131 -9.86 -9.50 1.68
N ILE A 132 -10.70 -9.69 2.71
CA ILE A 132 -10.75 -8.85 3.90
C ILE A 132 -9.91 -9.51 4.99
N SER A 133 -8.80 -8.85 5.34
CA SER A 133 -7.90 -9.34 6.40
C SER A 133 -8.36 -8.88 7.79
N ALA A 134 -8.95 -7.69 7.89
CA ALA A 134 -9.47 -7.16 9.14
C ALA A 134 -10.57 -6.11 8.87
N VAL A 135 -11.51 -6.01 9.80
CA VAL A 135 -12.56 -5.00 9.80
C VAL A 135 -12.85 -4.54 11.22
N SER A 136 -13.19 -3.28 11.40
CA SER A 136 -13.67 -2.70 12.65
C SER A 136 -14.78 -1.70 12.37
N PHE A 137 -15.71 -1.60 13.30
CA PHE A 137 -16.82 -0.65 13.29
C PHE A 137 -16.72 0.21 14.53
N GLN A 138 -16.49 1.50 14.36
CA GLN A 138 -16.32 2.45 15.46
C GLN A 138 -16.53 3.88 14.97
N ASP A 139 -16.86 4.78 15.88
CA ASP A 139 -16.90 6.22 15.61
C ASP A 139 -15.47 6.77 15.58
N LEU A 140 -15.00 7.17 14.40
CA LEU A 140 -13.61 7.61 14.17
C LEU A 140 -13.45 9.13 14.15
N ASP A 141 -14.54 9.86 13.86
CA ASP A 141 -14.53 11.32 13.76
C ASP A 141 -15.32 12.03 14.87
N GLY A 142 -15.91 11.26 15.79
CA GLY A 142 -16.61 11.77 16.96
C GLY A 142 -18.02 12.29 16.67
N ASP A 143 -18.69 11.77 15.62
CA ASP A 143 -20.02 12.21 15.20
C ASP A 143 -21.15 11.27 15.66
N ASP A 144 -20.85 10.33 16.56
CA ASP A 144 -21.74 9.30 17.09
C ASP A 144 -22.33 8.35 16.03
N LYS A 145 -21.62 8.16 14.89
CA LYS A 145 -21.97 7.18 13.87
C LYS A 145 -20.85 6.13 13.74
N MET A 146 -21.26 4.92 13.37
CA MET A 146 -20.30 3.83 13.15
C MET A 146 -19.67 3.93 11.78
N ASP A 147 -18.38 4.22 11.76
CA ASP A 147 -17.55 4.15 10.56
C ASP A 147 -16.99 2.76 10.34
N ILE A 148 -16.40 2.52 9.18
CA ILE A 148 -15.81 1.23 8.82
C ILE A 148 -14.33 1.42 8.56
N LEU A 149 -13.50 0.73 9.34
CA LEU A 149 -12.10 0.46 9.02
C LEU A 149 -11.99 -0.91 8.35
N LEU A 150 -11.35 -0.96 7.19
CA LEU A 150 -11.19 -2.18 6.41
C LEU A 150 -9.73 -2.34 5.99
N ILE A 151 -9.17 -3.53 6.18
CA ILE A 151 -7.87 -3.91 5.60
C ILE A 151 -8.08 -5.09 4.68
N THR A 152 -7.66 -4.96 3.43
CA THR A 152 -7.67 -6.02 2.44
C THR A 152 -6.26 -6.53 2.18
N SER A 153 -6.15 -7.81 1.82
CA SER A 153 -4.92 -8.45 1.41
C SER A 153 -4.85 -8.53 -0.11
N CYS A 154 -3.80 -7.98 -0.70
CA CYS A 154 -3.59 -7.94 -2.13
C CYS A 154 -2.28 -8.63 -2.52
N GLU A 155 -2.20 -9.10 -3.77
CA GLU A 155 -0.97 -9.60 -4.39
C GLU A 155 -0.61 -8.76 -5.60
N LYS A 156 0.69 -8.63 -5.88
CA LYS A 156 1.16 -7.96 -7.10
C LYS A 156 1.04 -8.92 -8.28
N ASN A 157 0.45 -8.48 -9.39
CA ASN A 157 0.25 -9.30 -10.60
C ASN A 157 1.54 -9.83 -11.23
N ASP A 158 2.68 -9.16 -10.99
CA ASP A 158 3.97 -9.47 -11.64
C ASP A 158 4.87 -10.42 -10.86
N SER A 159 4.41 -10.98 -9.76
CA SER A 159 5.33 -11.64 -8.87
C SER A 159 5.18 -13.14 -8.83
N ALA A 160 6.07 -13.85 -9.50
CA ALA A 160 6.34 -15.25 -9.21
C ALA A 160 6.79 -15.49 -7.74
N ALA A 161 7.04 -14.44 -6.97
CA ALA A 161 7.41 -14.41 -5.55
C ALA A 161 6.94 -13.12 -4.86
N GLY A 162 5.79 -12.54 -5.27
CA GLY A 162 5.28 -11.29 -4.69
C GLY A 162 4.83 -11.48 -3.27
N LYS A 163 5.43 -10.73 -2.36
CA LYS A 163 4.88 -10.58 -1.02
C LYS A 163 3.49 -9.97 -1.14
N ALA A 164 2.52 -10.54 -0.45
CA ALA A 164 1.23 -9.93 -0.27
C ALA A 164 1.42 -8.55 0.40
N TYR A 165 0.55 -7.62 0.08
CA TYR A 165 0.53 -6.31 0.70
C TYR A 165 -0.88 -5.97 1.20
N LYS A 166 -0.96 -5.02 2.11
CA LYS A 166 -2.21 -4.59 2.71
C LYS A 166 -2.70 -3.30 2.06
N VAL A 167 -4.01 -3.17 1.93
CA VAL A 167 -4.66 -1.92 1.57
C VAL A 167 -5.65 -1.56 2.66
N GLY A 168 -5.47 -0.39 3.26
CA GLY A 168 -6.37 0.15 4.27
C GLY A 168 -7.42 1.07 3.64
N ASP A 169 -8.67 0.89 4.05
CA ASP A 169 -9.80 1.74 3.70
C ASP A 169 -10.47 2.27 4.95
N VAL A 170 -10.91 3.54 4.88
CA VAL A 170 -11.73 4.18 5.90
C VAL A 170 -12.97 4.72 5.23
N LEU A 171 -14.12 4.28 5.69
CA LEU A 171 -15.42 4.71 5.22
C LEU A 171 -16.16 5.41 6.35
N PHE A 172 -16.35 6.70 6.22
CA PHE A 172 -17.11 7.50 7.18
C PHE A 172 -18.61 7.43 6.88
N GLN A 173 -19.41 7.23 7.91
CA GLN A 173 -20.86 7.20 7.79
C GLN A 173 -21.41 8.62 7.66
N ASN A 174 -22.43 8.81 6.81
CA ASN A 174 -23.19 10.04 6.70
C ASN A 174 -24.71 9.73 6.62
N GLU A 175 -25.53 10.73 6.38
CA GLU A 175 -27.01 10.60 6.31
C GLU A 175 -27.50 9.71 5.13
N HIS A 176 -26.63 9.34 4.18
CA HIS A 176 -27.00 8.62 2.97
C HIS A 176 -26.24 7.29 2.78
N GLY A 177 -25.40 6.92 3.75
CA GLY A 177 -24.55 5.73 3.69
C GLY A 177 -23.12 6.05 4.07
N PHE A 178 -22.18 5.66 3.24
CA PHE A 178 -20.74 5.82 3.53
C PHE A 178 -20.03 6.61 2.44
N TYR A 179 -19.00 7.35 2.84
CA TYR A 179 -18.07 8.00 1.91
C TYR A 179 -16.63 7.70 2.30
N ARG A 180 -15.76 7.68 1.32
CA ARG A 180 -14.32 7.55 1.51
C ARG A 180 -13.65 8.92 1.36
N ASP A 181 -12.82 9.30 2.33
CA ASP A 181 -11.85 10.38 2.12
C ASP A 181 -10.63 9.81 1.39
N TRP A 182 -10.53 10.10 0.09
CA TRP A 182 -9.46 9.60 -0.76
C TRP A 182 -8.07 10.10 -0.35
N ARG A 183 -7.96 11.29 0.27
CA ARG A 183 -6.68 11.83 0.73
C ARG A 183 -6.18 11.09 1.95
N LEU A 184 -7.10 10.75 2.82
CA LEU A 184 -6.82 9.94 4.00
C LEU A 184 -6.41 8.52 3.60
N SER A 185 -7.16 7.89 2.68
CA SER A 185 -6.81 6.58 2.14
C SER A 185 -5.43 6.57 1.47
N ASP A 186 -5.10 7.60 0.68
CA ASP A 186 -3.76 7.75 0.08
C ASP A 186 -2.68 7.84 1.16
N LYS A 187 -2.86 8.65 2.21
CA LYS A 187 -1.89 8.75 3.31
C LYS A 187 -1.67 7.43 4.04
N ILE A 188 -2.75 6.75 4.40
CA ILE A 188 -2.69 5.46 5.11
C ILE A 188 -1.86 4.45 4.32
N ASN A 189 -2.12 4.34 3.03
CA ASN A 189 -1.46 3.35 2.19
C ASN A 189 -0.04 3.76 1.74
N ARG A 190 0.17 5.04 1.47
CA ARG A 190 1.46 5.57 1.02
C ARG A 190 2.53 5.53 2.10
N PHE A 191 2.15 5.78 3.35
CA PHE A 191 3.08 5.89 4.46
C PHE A 191 3.06 4.67 5.38
N GLY A 192 2.53 3.54 4.91
CA GLY A 192 2.58 2.25 5.61
C GLY A 192 1.78 2.22 6.92
N MET A 193 0.71 3.02 7.03
CA MET A 193 -0.18 3.01 8.19
C MET A 193 -1.27 1.94 8.11
N ASN A 194 -1.26 1.12 7.07
CA ASN A 194 -2.22 0.03 6.80
C ASN A 194 -1.84 -1.31 7.44
N LYS A 195 -0.92 -1.33 8.40
CA LYS A 195 -0.40 -2.57 9.01
C LYS A 195 -1.45 -3.33 9.83
N SER A 196 -2.24 -2.62 10.62
CA SER A 196 -3.36 -3.18 11.39
C SER A 196 -4.47 -2.13 11.59
N ILE A 197 -5.65 -2.58 12.01
CA ILE A 197 -6.75 -1.70 12.41
C ILE A 197 -6.27 -0.70 13.45
N ARG A 198 -5.60 -1.17 14.50
CA ARG A 198 -5.09 -0.33 15.59
C ARG A 198 -4.05 0.68 15.12
N PHE A 199 -3.27 0.34 14.10
CA PHE A 199 -2.30 1.26 13.53
C PHE A 199 -3.00 2.42 12.79
N ILE A 200 -4.07 2.12 12.01
CA ILE A 200 -4.91 3.14 11.37
C ILE A 200 -5.63 3.99 12.42
N GLU A 201 -6.20 3.34 13.44
CA GLU A 201 -6.89 4.02 14.56
C GLU A 201 -5.97 5.00 15.28
N SER A 202 -4.74 4.60 15.63
CA SER A 202 -3.75 5.48 16.25
C SER A 202 -3.42 6.70 15.39
N PHE A 203 -3.50 6.57 14.08
CA PHE A 203 -3.36 7.71 13.18
C PHE A 203 -4.58 8.62 13.19
N LEU A 204 -5.78 8.06 13.12
CA LEU A 204 -7.02 8.83 12.99
C LEU A 204 -7.45 9.51 14.30
N VAL A 205 -7.35 8.78 15.40
CA VAL A 205 -7.87 9.21 16.70
C VAL A 205 -6.77 9.88 17.54
N ASP A 206 -5.58 9.28 17.62
CA ASP A 206 -4.49 9.76 18.47
C ASP A 206 -3.56 10.74 17.76
N GLY A 207 -3.68 10.89 16.44
CA GLY A 207 -2.87 11.80 15.64
C GLY A 207 -1.43 11.34 15.40
N TYR A 208 -1.11 10.07 15.69
CA TYR A 208 0.19 9.50 15.35
C TYR A 208 0.31 9.32 13.84
N SER A 209 1.54 9.46 13.31
CA SER A 209 1.77 9.33 11.87
C SER A 209 3.15 8.76 11.61
N THR A 210 3.25 7.91 10.60
CA THR A 210 4.53 7.47 10.03
C THR A 210 4.96 8.29 8.82
N GLU A 211 4.19 9.32 8.45
CA GLU A 211 4.47 10.18 7.29
C GLU A 211 5.88 10.78 7.36
N PHE A 212 6.32 11.22 8.56
CA PHE A 212 7.65 11.79 8.76
C PHE A 212 8.80 10.85 8.41
N LEU A 213 8.62 9.53 8.52
CA LEU A 213 9.63 8.55 8.10
C LEU A 213 9.95 8.62 6.60
N TYR A 214 9.05 9.20 5.80
CA TYR A 214 9.18 9.33 4.35
C TYR A 214 9.41 10.77 3.88
N THR A 215 9.08 11.75 4.71
CA THR A 215 9.06 13.16 4.33
C THR A 215 10.07 14.03 5.07
N ALA A 216 10.63 13.55 6.18
CA ALA A 216 11.66 14.26 6.92
C ALA A 216 12.88 14.54 6.04
N SER A 217 13.40 15.75 6.17
CA SER A 217 14.56 16.23 5.39
C SER A 217 15.88 16.02 6.13
N THR A 218 15.83 15.87 7.46
CA THR A 218 17.02 15.75 8.30
C THR A 218 16.90 14.60 9.32
N LEU A 219 18.05 14.13 9.78
CA LEU A 219 18.13 13.12 10.86
C LEU A 219 17.58 13.66 12.20
N ASP A 220 17.79 14.93 12.46
CA ASP A 220 17.30 15.56 13.69
C ASP A 220 15.77 15.62 13.70
N GLU A 221 15.14 15.95 12.58
CA GLU A 221 13.70 15.91 12.40
C GLU A 221 13.13 14.50 12.66
N LEU A 222 13.79 13.44 12.16
CA LEU A 222 13.41 12.06 12.46
C LEU A 222 13.46 11.76 13.96
N LYS A 223 14.56 12.16 14.63
CA LYS A 223 14.76 11.94 16.07
C LYS A 223 13.73 12.71 16.92
N GLU A 224 13.41 13.94 16.55
CA GLU A 224 12.39 14.77 17.20
C GLU A 224 11.00 14.11 17.16
N HIS A 225 10.68 13.38 16.09
CA HIS A 225 9.44 12.61 15.95
C HIS A 225 9.52 11.19 16.55
N GLY A 226 10.62 10.85 17.24
CA GLY A 226 10.74 9.60 17.97
C GLY A 226 11.38 8.44 17.20
N PHE A 227 12.06 8.71 16.08
CA PHE A 227 12.86 7.68 15.40
C PHE A 227 14.09 7.33 16.26
N ALA A 228 14.21 6.07 16.63
CA ALA A 228 15.30 5.55 17.43
C ALA A 228 16.42 5.00 16.53
N VAL A 229 17.55 5.67 16.51
CA VAL A 229 18.74 5.27 15.72
C VAL A 229 19.42 4.07 16.37
N ALA A 230 19.79 3.05 15.59
CA ALA A 230 20.66 1.97 15.99
C ALA A 230 22.13 2.42 15.84
N GLU A 231 22.62 3.14 16.84
CA GLU A 231 23.94 3.80 16.80
C GLU A 231 25.09 2.80 16.56
N GLU A 232 25.00 1.59 17.14
CA GLU A 232 26.00 0.53 17.02
C GLU A 232 26.13 -0.04 15.59
N LEU A 233 25.10 0.13 14.76
CA LEU A 233 25.06 -0.29 13.36
C LEU A 233 25.22 0.89 12.38
N SER A 234 25.25 2.10 12.92
CA SER A 234 25.45 3.30 12.12
C SER A 234 26.93 3.48 11.76
N SER A 235 27.22 3.83 10.52
CA SER A 235 28.61 3.97 10.09
C SER A 235 28.75 4.83 8.82
N TRP A 236 29.85 5.60 8.77
CA TRP A 236 30.18 6.35 7.58
C TRP A 236 30.66 5.42 6.46
N ARG A 237 30.16 5.64 5.27
CA ARG A 237 30.54 4.93 4.03
C ARG A 237 30.68 5.92 2.88
N THR A 238 31.63 5.65 2.01
CA THR A 238 31.77 6.40 0.75
C THR A 238 31.05 5.63 -0.34
N PHE A 239 30.01 6.25 -0.90
CA PHE A 239 29.28 5.76 -2.06
C PHE A 239 29.78 6.46 -3.30
N GLU A 240 30.08 5.71 -4.36
CA GLU A 240 30.83 6.17 -5.54
C GLU A 240 30.12 7.32 -6.29
N LYS A 241 28.79 7.37 -6.22
CA LYS A 241 27.98 8.42 -6.86
C LYS A 241 27.45 9.50 -5.91
N LEU A 242 27.48 9.25 -4.61
CA LEU A 242 26.82 10.12 -3.61
C LEU A 242 27.81 10.72 -2.61
N GLY A 243 29.08 10.28 -2.62
CA GLY A 243 30.10 10.73 -1.66
C GLY A 243 30.03 10.04 -0.30
N SER A 244 30.57 10.71 0.71
CA SER A 244 30.59 10.19 2.09
C SER A 244 29.24 10.42 2.76
N LEU A 245 28.59 9.32 3.19
CA LEU A 245 27.29 9.35 3.85
C LEU A 245 27.31 8.47 5.10
N LEU A 246 26.60 8.92 6.13
CA LEU A 246 26.30 8.11 7.30
C LEU A 246 25.13 7.18 6.97
N VAL A 247 25.34 5.89 7.12
CA VAL A 247 24.28 4.87 7.06
C VAL A 247 23.62 4.82 8.42
N VAL A 248 22.32 5.10 8.50
CA VAL A 248 21.56 5.25 9.73
C VAL A 248 20.39 4.27 9.74
N PRO A 249 20.58 3.03 10.21
CA PRO A 249 19.46 2.14 10.52
C PRO A 249 18.77 2.59 11.81
N GLY A 250 17.46 2.40 11.88
CA GLY A 250 16.72 2.73 13.09
C GLY A 250 15.26 2.31 13.02
N THR A 251 14.55 2.55 14.11
CA THR A 251 13.19 2.08 14.31
C THR A 251 12.26 3.18 14.78
N TYR A 252 11.00 3.02 14.47
CA TYR A 252 9.91 3.79 15.05
C TYR A 252 8.82 2.85 15.53
N ARG A 253 8.34 3.05 16.76
CA ARG A 253 7.28 2.23 17.33
C ARG A 253 5.95 2.97 17.28
N MET A 254 4.94 2.34 16.68
CA MET A 254 3.57 2.83 16.63
C MET A 254 2.62 1.65 16.88
N ALA A 255 1.71 1.83 17.82
CA ALA A 255 0.85 0.74 18.30
C ALA A 255 1.68 -0.51 18.66
N GLU A 256 1.32 -1.67 18.12
CA GLU A 256 2.02 -2.95 18.33
C GLU A 256 3.20 -3.19 17.37
N TYR A 257 3.43 -2.30 16.40
CA TYR A 257 4.46 -2.49 15.38
C TYR A 257 5.72 -1.68 15.64
N THR A 258 6.85 -2.30 15.32
CA THR A 258 8.16 -1.63 15.22
C THR A 258 8.51 -1.50 13.75
N VAL A 259 8.36 -0.30 13.21
CA VAL A 259 8.73 0.04 11.83
C VAL A 259 10.23 0.21 11.75
N PHE A 260 10.87 -0.35 10.72
CA PHE A 260 12.31 -0.30 10.51
C PHE A 260 12.63 0.41 9.20
N MET A 261 13.55 1.37 9.27
CA MET A 261 14.04 2.15 8.12
C MET A 261 15.57 2.23 8.15
N VAL A 262 16.16 2.48 6.99
CA VAL A 262 17.57 2.84 6.86
C VAL A 262 17.68 4.13 6.05
N TYR A 263 18.46 5.08 6.54
CA TYR A 263 18.69 6.35 5.86
C TYR A 263 20.16 6.52 5.48
N LEU A 264 20.42 7.22 4.38
CA LEU A 264 21.73 7.77 4.06
C LEU A 264 21.70 9.27 4.35
N VAL A 265 22.59 9.71 5.23
CA VAL A 265 22.62 11.10 5.73
C VAL A 265 23.96 11.73 5.43
N ASN A 266 23.98 12.96 4.93
CA ASN A 266 25.22 13.67 4.65
C ASN A 266 25.82 14.29 5.93
N GLU A 267 27.02 14.90 5.82
CA GLU A 267 27.73 15.53 6.94
C GLU A 267 26.97 16.69 7.58
N GLN A 268 26.03 17.32 6.88
CA GLN A 268 25.18 18.40 7.36
C GLN A 268 23.89 17.90 8.01
N GLY A 269 23.69 16.58 8.11
CA GLY A 269 22.51 15.97 8.71
C GLY A 269 21.31 15.82 7.76
N TYR A 270 21.42 16.16 6.46
CA TYR A 270 20.34 15.99 5.51
C TYR A 270 20.22 14.56 5.02
N ILE A 271 18.99 14.08 4.90
CA ILE A 271 18.67 12.77 4.34
C ILE A 271 18.82 12.84 2.82
N VAL A 272 19.72 12.01 2.28
CA VAL A 272 19.98 11.88 0.84
C VAL A 272 19.17 10.76 0.23
N TRP A 273 18.94 9.66 0.99
CA TRP A 273 18.18 8.50 0.55
C TRP A 273 17.55 7.78 1.74
N SER A 274 16.42 7.11 1.49
CA SER A 274 15.74 6.26 2.49
C SER A 274 15.42 4.90 1.91
N PHE A 275 15.51 3.87 2.73
CA PHE A 275 15.18 2.48 2.39
C PHE A 275 14.14 1.96 3.38
N GLN A 276 13.19 1.20 2.84
CA GLN A 276 12.18 0.48 3.61
C GLN A 276 12.36 -1.03 3.41
N PRO A 277 13.18 -1.69 4.23
CA PRO A 277 13.44 -3.12 4.08
C PRO A 277 12.26 -4.02 4.48
N MET A 278 11.31 -3.49 5.21
CA MET A 278 10.22 -4.22 5.85
C MET A 278 8.93 -4.17 5.02
N GLY A 279 8.24 -5.30 4.90
CA GLY A 279 6.93 -5.41 4.26
C GLY A 279 5.75 -5.08 5.18
N ASP A 280 4.53 -5.07 4.64
CA ASP A 280 3.31 -4.67 5.36
C ASP A 280 2.88 -5.65 6.45
N TYR A 281 3.17 -6.94 6.27
CA TYR A 281 2.83 -7.99 7.25
C TYR A 281 3.89 -8.16 8.34
N GLU A 282 5.03 -7.52 8.19
CA GLU A 282 6.18 -7.73 9.03
C GLU A 282 6.23 -6.72 10.18
N ASN A 283 6.69 -7.19 11.33
CA ASN A 283 7.06 -6.39 12.48
C ASN A 283 8.53 -6.70 12.80
N LEU A 284 9.38 -5.70 12.96
CA LEU A 284 10.78 -5.96 13.26
C LEU A 284 10.92 -6.62 14.63
N TYR A 285 11.52 -7.82 14.64
CA TYR A 285 11.90 -8.51 15.87
C TYR A 285 13.34 -8.21 16.26
N THR A 286 14.28 -8.34 15.32
CA THR A 286 15.70 -8.04 15.54
C THR A 286 16.40 -7.66 14.26
N LEU A 287 17.17 -6.58 14.27
CA LEU A 287 18.10 -6.23 13.20
C LEU A 287 19.40 -7.04 13.39
N LYS A 288 19.74 -7.88 12.41
CA LYS A 288 20.96 -8.72 12.44
C LYS A 288 22.18 -8.02 11.87
N GLY A 289 22.00 -7.15 10.88
CA GLY A 289 23.10 -6.38 10.30
C GLY A 289 22.72 -5.53 9.11
N VAL A 290 23.61 -4.58 8.82
CA VAL A 290 23.59 -3.73 7.62
C VAL A 290 24.99 -3.75 7.01
N ALA A 291 25.11 -4.01 5.73
CA ALA A 291 26.37 -4.00 5.00
C ALA A 291 26.30 -3.07 3.79
N CYS A 292 27.42 -2.37 3.53
CA CYS A 292 27.61 -1.55 2.33
C CYS A 292 28.82 -2.08 1.58
N ARG A 293 28.59 -2.85 0.53
CA ARG A 293 29.64 -3.50 -0.29
C ARG A 293 29.20 -3.53 -1.73
N ASP A 294 30.16 -3.56 -2.65
CA ASP A 294 29.90 -3.93 -4.03
C ASP A 294 29.47 -5.40 -4.08
N ILE A 295 28.23 -5.65 -4.46
CA ILE A 295 27.62 -6.99 -4.46
C ILE A 295 27.51 -7.53 -5.89
N ASP A 296 27.16 -6.70 -6.86
CA ASP A 296 26.97 -7.13 -8.26
C ASP A 296 28.21 -6.92 -9.16
N GLY A 297 29.29 -6.40 -8.60
CA GLY A 297 30.57 -6.27 -9.28
C GLY A 297 30.69 -5.08 -10.24
N ASP A 298 29.81 -4.09 -10.12
CA ASP A 298 29.83 -2.89 -10.96
C ASP A 298 30.75 -1.76 -10.42
N GLY A 299 31.40 -1.99 -9.30
CA GLY A 299 32.32 -1.06 -8.64
C GLY A 299 31.60 -0.03 -7.76
N MET A 300 30.29 -0.09 -7.60
CA MET A 300 29.52 0.77 -6.69
C MET A 300 29.08 -0.01 -5.45
N LYS A 301 29.01 0.68 -4.30
CA LYS A 301 28.56 0.05 -3.07
C LYS A 301 27.04 -0.04 -3.01
N ASP A 302 26.58 -1.25 -2.80
CA ASP A 302 25.19 -1.60 -2.54
C ASP A 302 24.89 -1.58 -1.04
N LEU A 303 23.62 -1.57 -0.69
CA LEU A 303 23.15 -1.73 0.68
C LEU A 303 22.49 -3.11 0.83
N ALA A 304 22.97 -3.91 1.78
CA ALA A 304 22.31 -5.15 2.21
C ALA A 304 21.85 -5.02 3.66
N VAL A 305 20.67 -5.51 3.95
CA VAL A 305 20.06 -5.57 5.27
C VAL A 305 19.66 -7.01 5.54
N LEU A 306 19.98 -7.52 6.74
CA LEU A 306 19.51 -8.80 7.25
C LEU A 306 18.81 -8.56 8.58
N ALA A 307 17.56 -8.99 8.68
CA ALA A 307 16.76 -8.79 9.87
C ALA A 307 15.89 -10.03 10.16
N ARG A 308 15.45 -10.15 11.39
CA ARG A 308 14.43 -11.11 11.80
C ARG A 308 13.13 -10.37 12.03
N TYR A 309 12.08 -10.82 11.38
CA TYR A 309 10.74 -10.26 11.48
C TYR A 309 9.81 -11.23 12.18
N SER A 310 8.76 -10.70 12.79
CA SER A 310 7.62 -11.45 13.27
C SER A 310 6.38 -11.10 12.47
N TYR A 311 5.54 -12.09 12.23
CA TYR A 311 4.22 -11.91 11.62
C TYR A 311 3.27 -12.99 12.10
N GLU A 312 1.97 -12.73 11.97
CA GLU A 312 0.93 -13.71 12.29
C GLU A 312 0.81 -14.73 11.16
N GLY A 313 1.00 -15.99 11.47
CA GLY A 313 0.82 -17.10 10.55
C GLY A 313 -0.65 -17.41 10.29
N LYS A 314 -0.89 -18.42 9.43
CA LYS A 314 -2.25 -18.78 9.00
C LYS A 314 -3.17 -19.28 10.13
N ASP A 315 -2.59 -19.84 11.17
CA ASP A 315 -3.32 -20.41 12.32
C ASP A 315 -3.31 -19.45 13.53
N GLY A 316 -2.93 -18.19 13.31
CA GLY A 316 -2.84 -17.17 14.35
C GLY A 316 -1.60 -17.25 15.25
N GLU A 317 -0.69 -18.20 14.97
CA GLU A 317 0.58 -18.29 15.70
C GLU A 317 1.56 -17.19 15.24
N MET A 318 2.43 -16.77 16.16
CA MET A 318 3.52 -15.86 15.84
C MET A 318 4.66 -16.61 15.14
N VAL A 319 4.91 -16.25 13.89
CA VAL A 319 6.04 -16.76 13.11
C VAL A 319 7.20 -15.80 13.21
N LEU A 320 8.42 -16.33 13.41
CA LEU A 320 9.67 -15.59 13.39
C LEU A 320 10.51 -16.06 12.21
N GLU A 321 10.83 -15.18 11.29
CA GLU A 321 11.59 -15.51 10.08
C GLU A 321 12.69 -14.49 9.81
N ASN A 322 13.85 -14.97 9.38
CA ASN A 322 14.88 -14.10 8.83
C ASN A 322 14.51 -13.72 7.40
N ASP A 323 14.66 -12.44 7.10
CA ASP A 323 14.55 -11.96 5.74
C ASP A 323 15.63 -10.92 5.45
N TYR A 324 15.93 -10.71 4.17
CA TYR A 324 16.93 -9.77 3.72
C TYR A 324 16.37 -8.81 2.69
N SER A 325 17.02 -7.67 2.57
CA SER A 325 16.83 -6.73 1.47
C SER A 325 18.18 -6.30 0.93
N ILE A 326 18.32 -6.32 -0.39
CA ILE A 326 19.50 -5.80 -1.08
C ILE A 326 19.04 -4.68 -2.01
N TYR A 327 19.76 -3.58 -2.01
CA TYR A 327 19.51 -2.42 -2.85
C TYR A 327 20.78 -2.11 -3.63
N TYR A 328 20.74 -2.35 -4.93
CA TYR A 328 21.86 -2.10 -5.85
C TYR A 328 21.96 -0.62 -6.20
N GLN A 329 23.11 -0.01 -5.94
CA GLN A 329 23.38 1.36 -6.40
C GLN A 329 23.57 1.37 -7.91
N LYS A 330 22.82 2.21 -8.61
CA LYS A 330 22.94 2.44 -10.06
C LYS A 330 22.95 3.93 -10.37
N THR A 331 23.18 4.27 -11.63
CA THR A 331 23.01 5.66 -12.08
C THR A 331 21.54 6.07 -11.87
N GLY A 332 21.29 6.96 -10.96
CA GLY A 332 19.93 7.46 -10.63
C GLY A 332 19.36 6.98 -9.30
N GLY A 333 20.09 6.14 -8.53
CA GLY A 333 19.66 5.76 -7.19
C GLY A 333 19.91 4.31 -6.84
N PHE A 334 19.10 3.81 -5.89
CA PHE A 334 19.14 2.44 -5.43
C PHE A 334 17.91 1.65 -5.92
N TYR A 335 18.13 0.42 -6.34
CA TYR A 335 17.09 -0.47 -6.85
C TYR A 335 17.03 -1.73 -6.02
N PRO A 336 15.85 -2.13 -5.52
CA PRO A 336 15.70 -3.34 -4.73
C PRO A 336 15.98 -4.58 -5.57
N ASP A 337 16.59 -5.59 -4.92
CA ASP A 337 16.76 -6.91 -5.52
C ASP A 337 15.41 -7.57 -5.77
N THR A 338 15.24 -8.09 -6.98
CA THR A 338 14.07 -8.87 -7.39
C THR A 338 14.45 -10.25 -7.92
N GLU A 339 15.71 -10.46 -8.26
CA GLU A 339 16.17 -11.65 -8.97
C GLU A 339 16.76 -12.70 -8.03
N LEU A 340 17.67 -12.33 -7.14
CA LEU A 340 18.23 -13.26 -6.16
C LEU A 340 17.12 -13.83 -5.26
N ARG A 341 16.17 -13.00 -4.89
CA ARG A 341 15.02 -13.38 -4.04
C ARG A 341 14.16 -14.51 -4.63
N LYS A 342 14.18 -14.72 -5.93
CA LYS A 342 13.50 -15.84 -6.60
C LYS A 342 14.19 -17.19 -6.37
N GLN A 343 15.47 -17.19 -5.99
CA GLN A 343 16.30 -18.38 -5.91
C GLN A 343 16.89 -18.62 -4.52
N TYR A 344 16.96 -17.60 -3.69
CA TYR A 344 17.56 -17.67 -2.36
C TYR A 344 16.62 -17.11 -1.29
N GLN A 345 16.48 -17.87 -0.22
CA GLN A 345 15.81 -17.46 1.02
C GLN A 345 16.79 -17.57 2.18
N SER A 346 16.84 -16.57 3.03
CA SER A 346 17.67 -16.59 4.24
C SER A 346 17.13 -17.63 5.23
N LYS A 347 18.05 -18.29 5.95
CA LYS A 347 17.74 -19.24 7.00
C LYS A 347 17.90 -18.58 8.36
N ASP A 348 17.43 -19.27 9.42
CA ASP A 348 17.51 -18.75 10.80
C ASP A 348 18.95 -18.48 11.28
N ASP A 349 19.91 -19.25 10.80
CA ASP A 349 21.34 -19.11 11.09
C ASP A 349 22.11 -18.26 10.07
N SER A 350 21.45 -17.76 9.02
CA SER A 350 22.11 -16.93 8.01
C SER A 350 22.78 -15.71 8.62
N THR A 351 23.99 -15.45 8.15
CA THR A 351 24.80 -14.29 8.51
C THR A 351 24.84 -13.27 7.38
N MET A 352 25.22 -12.03 7.70
CA MET A 352 25.41 -10.98 6.69
C MET A 352 26.51 -11.34 5.68
N GLU A 353 27.60 -11.97 6.14
CA GLU A 353 28.69 -12.39 5.26
C GLU A 353 28.22 -13.44 4.25
N GLU A 354 27.50 -14.46 4.71
CA GLU A 354 26.90 -15.50 3.86
C GLU A 354 25.93 -14.92 2.82
N LEU A 355 25.10 -13.94 3.23
CA LEU A 355 24.20 -13.24 2.32
C LEU A 355 24.97 -12.52 1.22
N VAL A 356 25.99 -11.75 1.59
CA VAL A 356 26.81 -11.00 0.61
C VAL A 356 27.55 -11.94 -0.35
N GLU A 357 28.15 -13.02 0.15
CA GLU A 357 28.84 -14.01 -0.67
C GLU A 357 27.88 -14.73 -1.62
N THR A 358 26.69 -15.10 -1.15
CA THR A 358 25.67 -15.73 -1.97
C THR A 358 25.20 -14.80 -3.08
N ALA A 359 24.97 -13.53 -2.77
CA ALA A 359 24.55 -12.54 -3.76
C ALA A 359 25.65 -12.26 -4.80
N ARG A 360 26.90 -12.16 -4.38
CA ARG A 360 28.06 -12.06 -5.29
C ARG A 360 28.19 -13.27 -6.21
N ALA A 361 28.03 -14.47 -5.65
CA ALA A 361 28.09 -15.70 -6.45
C ALA A 361 26.96 -15.75 -7.50
N TYR A 362 25.76 -15.25 -7.16
CA TYR A 362 24.65 -15.14 -8.08
C TYR A 362 24.97 -14.25 -9.28
N TRP A 363 25.61 -13.10 -9.05
CA TRP A 363 26.04 -12.19 -10.10
C TRP A 363 27.32 -12.65 -10.83
N GLY A 364 27.92 -13.77 -10.43
CA GLY A 364 29.13 -14.32 -11.01
C GLY A 364 30.40 -13.54 -10.64
N TRP A 365 30.30 -12.59 -9.70
CA TRP A 365 31.41 -11.81 -9.22
C TRP A 365 31.98 -12.41 -7.92
N ARG A 366 33.23 -12.75 -7.95
CA ARG A 366 33.99 -13.21 -6.77
C ARG A 366 35.19 -12.31 -6.59
N GLN A 367 35.35 -11.79 -5.38
CA GLN A 367 36.58 -11.09 -5.05
C GLN A 367 37.71 -12.09 -5.14
N GLU A 368 38.69 -11.83 -6.02
CA GLU A 368 39.93 -12.60 -6.02
C GLU A 368 40.61 -12.42 -4.67
N SER A 369 40.83 -13.50 -3.95
CA SER A 369 41.39 -13.57 -2.61
C SER A 369 42.90 -13.30 -2.61
#